data_e588b007b827fd795d2afa03518e43a5
#
_entry.id   e588b007b827fd795d2afa03518e43a5
#
_cell.length_a   1.000
_cell.length_b   1.000
_cell.length_c   1.000
_cell.angle_alpha   90.00
_cell.angle_beta   90.00
_cell.angle_gamma   90.00
#
_symmetry.space_group_name_H-M   'P 1'
#
loop_
_entity.id
_entity.type
_entity.pdbx_description
1 polymer ?
#
loop_
_entity_poly.entity_id
_entity_poly.type
_entity_poly.pdbx_seq_one_letter_code
_entity_poly.pdbx_strand_id
1 'polypeptide(L)'
;GMTHQKLFDNLVYFLKAIMPACDEAGVNMAIHPDDPPWDMFGLPRIICKEEDYDNLFAAVPNMHNGITFCTGSLGAGRFNDLPKMAKKYANRIYFAHLRQLKYDGEINFYENGHQTDCGNVDVYGIVKALVEGGFDGYVRPDHGRNVWGEDAKPGYGLFDRAMGACYLSGLFEAVEKDMNRK
;
A
#
# COMPACT_ATOMS: atom_id res chain seq x y z
N GLY A 1 28.34 5.97 -7.01
CA GLY A 1 27.03 5.35 -7.28
C GLY A 1 25.93 5.95 -6.40
N MET A 2 24.70 5.58 -6.65
CA MET A 2 23.56 5.95 -5.79
C MET A 2 23.59 5.10 -4.51
N THR A 3 23.45 5.72 -3.34
CA THR A 3 23.34 5.04 -2.05
C THR A 3 21.93 5.23 -1.49
N HIS A 4 21.50 4.41 -0.52
CA HIS A 4 20.22 4.57 0.18
C HIS A 4 20.08 5.99 0.74
N GLN A 5 21.09 6.49 1.45
CA GLN A 5 21.08 7.82 2.02
C GLN A 5 20.90 8.91 0.96
N LYS A 6 21.67 8.85 -0.13
CA LYS A 6 21.57 9.85 -1.19
C LYS A 6 20.21 9.83 -1.89
N LEU A 7 19.63 8.65 -2.10
CA LEU A 7 18.30 8.52 -2.69
C LEU A 7 17.23 9.07 -1.74
N PHE A 8 17.33 8.76 -0.45
CA PHE A 8 16.44 9.29 0.59
C PHE A 8 16.54 10.82 0.69
N ASP A 9 17.74 11.38 0.70
CA ASP A 9 17.96 12.83 0.75
C ASP A 9 17.35 13.53 -0.47
N ASN A 10 17.44 12.92 -1.66
CA ASN A 10 16.80 13.43 -2.87
C ASN A 10 15.26 13.40 -2.76
N LEU A 11 14.67 12.34 -2.21
CA LEU A 11 13.23 12.27 -1.96
C LEU A 11 12.79 13.37 -0.97
N VAL A 12 13.53 13.54 0.13
CA VAL A 12 13.24 14.59 1.14
C VAL A 12 13.35 15.98 0.52
N TYR A 13 14.39 16.23 -0.29
CA TYR A 13 14.55 17.49 -1.01
C TYR A 13 13.36 17.78 -1.92
N PHE A 14 12.97 16.80 -2.73
CA PHE A 14 11.81 16.93 -3.63
C PHE A 14 10.52 17.21 -2.85
N LEU A 15 10.22 16.42 -1.82
CA LEU A 15 9.01 16.60 -1.04
C LEU A 15 8.96 17.97 -0.35
N LYS A 16 10.06 18.40 0.28
CA LYS A 16 10.12 19.74 0.87
C LYS A 16 9.85 20.86 -0.13
N ALA A 17 10.31 20.70 -1.37
CA ALA A 17 10.11 21.69 -2.42
C ALA A 17 8.65 21.78 -2.89
N ILE A 18 7.91 20.66 -2.89
CA ILE A 18 6.53 20.63 -3.41
C ILE A 18 5.47 20.85 -2.32
N MET A 19 5.77 20.61 -1.02
CA MET A 19 4.79 20.75 0.05
C MET A 19 4.06 22.11 0.07
N PRO A 20 4.71 23.27 -0.15
CA PRO A 20 3.98 24.53 -0.20
C PRO A 20 2.90 24.58 -1.28
N ALA A 21 3.15 23.97 -2.46
CA ALA A 21 2.16 23.87 -3.52
C ALA A 21 1.03 22.88 -3.15
N CYS A 22 1.36 21.80 -2.44
CA CYS A 22 0.35 20.88 -1.92
C CYS A 22 -0.56 21.55 -0.89
N ASP A 23 0.01 22.36 0.02
CA ASP A 23 -0.74 23.14 1.00
C ASP A 23 -1.69 24.14 0.32
N GLU A 24 -1.20 24.87 -0.69
CA GLU A 24 -2.00 25.86 -1.44
C GLU A 24 -3.12 25.21 -2.24
N ALA A 25 -2.84 24.07 -2.89
CA ALA A 25 -3.80 23.38 -3.74
C ALA A 25 -4.73 22.41 -2.99
N GLY A 26 -4.47 22.12 -1.70
CA GLY A 26 -5.19 21.10 -0.92
C GLY A 26 -5.00 19.68 -1.49
N VAL A 27 -3.80 19.37 -2.04
CA VAL A 27 -3.50 18.10 -2.69
C VAL A 27 -2.56 17.26 -1.82
N ASN A 28 -2.90 15.99 -1.63
CA ASN A 28 -2.04 15.06 -0.93
C ASN A 28 -1.09 14.32 -1.88
N MET A 29 0.17 14.25 -1.50
CA MET A 29 1.14 13.33 -2.08
C MET A 29 1.00 11.98 -1.39
N ALA A 30 0.86 10.90 -2.14
CA ALA A 30 0.74 9.55 -1.61
C ALA A 30 1.90 8.70 -2.12
N ILE A 31 2.95 8.59 -1.32
CA ILE A 31 4.17 7.88 -1.70
C ILE A 31 3.91 6.37 -1.74
N HIS A 32 4.12 5.77 -2.91
CA HIS A 32 4.02 4.33 -3.10
C HIS A 32 5.30 3.65 -2.57
N PRO A 33 5.20 2.53 -1.83
CA PRO A 33 6.37 1.76 -1.43
C PRO A 33 7.11 1.19 -2.64
N ASP A 34 8.39 0.91 -2.45
CA ASP A 34 9.18 0.20 -3.46
C ASP A 34 8.63 -1.21 -3.69
N ASP A 35 8.54 -1.64 -4.95
CA ASP A 35 8.08 -2.97 -5.35
C ASP A 35 9.11 -3.64 -6.29
N PRO A 36 9.76 -4.72 -5.87
CA PRO A 36 9.73 -5.34 -4.53
C PRO A 36 10.46 -4.49 -3.47
N PRO A 37 10.20 -4.73 -2.16
CA PRO A 37 10.76 -3.93 -1.07
C PRO A 37 12.18 -4.36 -0.66
N TRP A 38 13.07 -4.51 -1.63
CA TRP A 38 14.51 -4.80 -1.46
C TRP A 38 15.30 -4.32 -2.67
N ASP A 39 16.57 -4.10 -2.48
CA ASP A 39 17.48 -3.62 -3.54
C ASP A 39 17.47 -4.54 -4.76
N MET A 40 17.44 -3.95 -5.95
CA MET A 40 17.45 -4.67 -7.21
C MET A 40 18.47 -4.09 -8.19
N PHE A 41 19.15 -4.96 -8.92
CA PHE A 41 20.14 -4.58 -9.95
C PHE A 41 21.21 -3.60 -9.45
N GLY A 42 21.58 -3.66 -8.17
CA GLY A 42 22.53 -2.75 -7.55
C GLY A 42 21.99 -1.34 -7.30
N LEU A 43 20.67 -1.15 -7.40
CA LEU A 43 19.98 0.10 -7.08
C LEU A 43 19.31 0.00 -5.72
N PRO A 44 19.46 1.03 -4.86
CA PRO A 44 18.85 1.05 -3.54
C PRO A 44 17.33 1.23 -3.63
N ARG A 45 16.63 0.67 -2.65
CA ARG A 45 15.21 0.89 -2.35
C ARG A 45 15.11 1.54 -0.97
N ILE A 46 14.21 2.52 -0.80
CA ILE A 46 14.22 3.40 0.38
C ILE A 46 12.88 3.51 1.10
N ILE A 47 11.81 2.96 0.51
CA ILE A 47 10.47 2.92 1.12
C ILE A 47 9.99 1.46 1.11
N CYS A 48 10.50 0.66 2.03
CA CYS A 48 10.33 -0.80 2.06
C CYS A 48 9.65 -1.30 3.34
N LYS A 49 9.77 -0.56 4.45
CA LYS A 49 9.36 -1.00 5.78
C LYS A 49 8.81 0.15 6.65
N GLU A 50 8.22 -0.22 7.79
CA GLU A 50 7.64 0.73 8.75
C GLU A 50 8.62 1.87 9.12
N GLU A 51 9.87 1.55 9.43
CA GLU A 51 10.90 2.53 9.82
C GLU A 51 11.19 3.57 8.71
N ASP A 52 11.10 3.18 7.44
CA ASP A 52 11.35 4.08 6.32
C ASP A 52 10.28 5.19 6.26
N TYR A 53 9.02 4.84 6.53
CA TYR A 53 7.94 5.83 6.65
C TYR A 53 8.11 6.72 7.87
N ASP A 54 8.52 6.16 9.04
CA ASP A 54 8.80 6.95 10.23
C ASP A 54 9.87 8.00 9.94
N ASN A 55 10.97 7.60 9.29
CA ASN A 55 12.05 8.49 8.91
C ASN A 55 11.59 9.54 7.89
N LEU A 56 10.76 9.16 6.92
CA LEU A 56 10.23 10.08 5.91
C LEU A 56 9.33 11.14 6.56
N PHE A 57 8.44 10.75 7.45
CA PHE A 57 7.55 11.68 8.13
C PHE A 57 8.26 12.55 9.15
N ALA A 58 9.33 12.06 9.78
CA ALA A 58 10.19 12.87 10.62
C ALA A 58 10.94 13.95 9.80
N ALA A 59 11.41 13.59 8.59
CA ALA A 59 12.12 14.51 7.71
C ALA A 59 11.19 15.52 7.02
N VAL A 60 9.95 15.13 6.70
CA VAL A 60 8.92 15.95 6.05
C VAL A 60 7.58 15.76 6.77
N PRO A 61 7.36 16.46 7.90
CA PRO A 61 6.20 16.23 8.78
C PRO A 61 4.87 16.77 8.24
N ASN A 62 4.89 17.52 7.13
CA ASN A 62 3.69 18.06 6.50
C ASN A 62 2.63 16.97 6.29
N MET A 63 1.36 17.26 6.60
CA MET A 63 0.26 16.30 6.49
C MET A 63 -0.07 15.92 5.07
N HIS A 64 0.22 16.77 4.07
CA HIS A 64 0.07 16.42 2.65
C HIS A 64 1.13 15.42 2.15
N ASN A 65 2.14 15.08 2.97
CA ASN A 65 3.06 13.98 2.73
C ASN A 65 2.49 12.68 3.35
N GLY A 66 1.92 11.82 2.53
CA GLY A 66 1.26 10.59 2.97
C GLY A 66 1.67 9.36 2.18
N ILE A 67 0.87 8.33 2.27
CA ILE A 67 1.18 6.98 1.80
C ILE A 67 0.15 6.51 0.77
N THR A 68 0.62 5.90 -0.31
CA THR A 68 -0.11 4.84 -1.01
C THR A 68 0.21 3.53 -0.30
N PHE A 69 -0.71 3.02 0.49
CA PHE A 69 -0.51 1.79 1.27
C PHE A 69 -0.75 0.57 0.37
N CYS A 70 0.33 0.06 -0.22
CA CYS A 70 0.26 -1.10 -1.10
C CYS A 70 0.59 -2.38 -0.34
N THR A 71 -0.41 -3.22 -0.11
CA THR A 71 -0.25 -4.47 0.64
C THR A 71 0.54 -5.52 -0.13
N GLY A 72 0.55 -5.48 -1.45
CA GLY A 72 1.36 -6.37 -2.26
C GLY A 72 2.85 -6.03 -2.18
N SER A 73 3.20 -4.75 -2.33
CA SER A 73 4.60 -4.30 -2.25
C SER A 73 5.15 -4.49 -0.84
N LEU A 74 4.50 -3.93 0.17
CA LEU A 74 4.93 -4.06 1.58
C LEU A 74 4.85 -5.50 2.07
N GLY A 75 3.84 -6.27 1.64
CA GLY A 75 3.65 -7.65 2.05
C GLY A 75 4.65 -8.63 1.43
N ALA A 76 5.24 -8.31 0.28
CA ALA A 76 6.37 -9.06 -0.26
C ALA A 76 7.56 -9.05 0.71
N GLY A 77 7.74 -7.96 1.46
CA GLY A 77 8.64 -7.85 2.60
C GLY A 77 8.04 -8.48 3.85
N ARG A 78 8.30 -9.76 4.09
CA ARG A 78 7.75 -10.56 5.20
C ARG A 78 8.06 -10.03 6.59
N PHE A 79 8.90 -9.02 6.68
CA PHE A 79 9.26 -8.28 7.90
C PHE A 79 8.22 -7.22 8.29
N ASN A 80 7.23 -6.95 7.43
CA ASN A 80 6.20 -5.93 7.67
C ASN A 80 4.95 -6.54 8.31
N ASP A 81 4.51 -5.95 9.43
CA ASP A 81 3.19 -6.21 10.04
C ASP A 81 2.18 -5.22 9.44
N LEU A 82 1.49 -5.64 8.37
CA LEU A 82 0.63 -4.76 7.59
C LEU A 82 -0.59 -4.24 8.37
N PRO A 83 -1.32 -5.05 9.18
CA PRO A 83 -2.40 -4.53 10.01
C PRO A 83 -1.93 -3.47 11.01
N LYS A 84 -0.78 -3.68 11.64
CA LYS A 84 -0.17 -2.70 12.56
C LYS A 84 0.20 -1.41 11.84
N MET A 85 0.84 -1.51 10.67
CA MET A 85 1.20 -0.35 9.85
C MET A 85 -0.04 0.41 9.36
N ALA A 86 -1.08 -0.29 8.90
CA ALA A 86 -2.34 0.30 8.48
C ALA A 86 -2.97 1.12 9.62
N LYS A 87 -3.00 0.58 10.84
CA LYS A 87 -3.49 1.30 12.02
C LYS A 87 -2.64 2.51 12.37
N LYS A 88 -1.33 2.36 12.36
CA LYS A 88 -0.36 3.42 12.72
C LYS A 88 -0.45 4.62 11.80
N TYR A 89 -0.61 4.38 10.50
CA TYR A 89 -0.57 5.41 9.47
C TYR A 89 -1.93 5.76 8.87
N ALA A 90 -3.04 5.30 9.43
CA ALA A 90 -4.38 5.49 8.87
C ALA A 90 -4.67 6.94 8.48
N ASN A 91 -4.26 7.91 9.29
CA ASN A 91 -4.43 9.34 9.06
C ASN A 91 -3.48 9.94 8.00
N ARG A 92 -2.57 9.14 7.44
CA ARG A 92 -1.64 9.52 6.36
C ARG A 92 -1.75 8.61 5.14
N ILE A 93 -2.62 7.60 5.17
CA ILE A 93 -2.91 6.76 4.02
C ILE A 93 -3.97 7.47 3.20
N TYR A 94 -3.61 7.99 2.05
CA TYR A 94 -4.54 8.67 1.13
C TYR A 94 -5.02 7.77 0.01
N PHE A 95 -4.30 6.66 -0.23
CA PHE A 95 -4.66 5.66 -1.21
C PHE A 95 -4.26 4.28 -0.71
N ALA A 96 -5.18 3.32 -0.73
CA ALA A 96 -4.90 1.93 -0.36
C ALA A 96 -4.97 1.03 -1.59
N HIS A 97 -3.87 0.31 -1.86
CA HIS A 97 -3.79 -0.78 -2.82
C HIS A 97 -3.87 -2.10 -2.05
N LEU A 98 -5.02 -2.74 -2.06
CA LEU A 98 -5.26 -3.96 -1.29
C LEU A 98 -5.11 -5.20 -2.20
N ARG A 99 -3.88 -5.56 -2.45
CA ARG A 99 -3.44 -6.67 -3.30
C ARG A 99 -3.06 -7.88 -2.47
N GLN A 100 -3.65 -9.04 -2.79
CA GLN A 100 -3.28 -10.30 -2.17
C GLN A 100 -2.07 -10.89 -2.88
N LEU A 101 -1.19 -11.51 -2.12
CA LEU A 101 -0.08 -12.29 -2.64
C LEU A 101 0.11 -13.58 -1.85
N LYS A 102 0.70 -14.59 -2.50
CA LYS A 102 1.06 -15.85 -1.86
C LYS A 102 2.54 -16.11 -2.01
N TYR A 103 3.18 -16.46 -0.90
CA TYR A 103 4.60 -16.77 -0.90
C TYR A 103 4.88 -18.14 -1.53
N ASP A 104 5.94 -18.21 -2.31
CA ASP A 104 6.49 -19.40 -2.93
C ASP A 104 8.00 -19.47 -2.67
N GLY A 105 8.41 -20.25 -1.68
CA GLY A 105 9.79 -20.27 -1.21
C GLY A 105 10.15 -19.06 -0.33
N GLU A 106 11.43 -18.71 -0.24
CA GLU A 106 11.93 -17.68 0.68
C GLU A 106 11.72 -16.25 0.19
N ILE A 107 11.95 -15.99 -1.08
CA ILE A 107 11.91 -14.65 -1.69
C ILE A 107 10.89 -14.52 -2.82
N ASN A 108 10.34 -15.64 -3.30
CA ASN A 108 9.36 -15.63 -4.37
C ASN A 108 7.95 -15.44 -3.83
N PHE A 109 7.14 -14.80 -4.61
CA PHE A 109 5.70 -14.65 -4.38
C PHE A 109 4.98 -14.51 -5.72
N TYR A 110 3.66 -14.76 -5.70
CA TYR A 110 2.80 -14.52 -6.84
C TYR A 110 1.45 -13.96 -6.38
N GLU A 111 0.77 -13.30 -7.28
CA GLU A 111 -0.56 -12.75 -7.04
C GLU A 111 -1.62 -13.85 -7.01
N ASN A 112 -2.60 -13.72 -6.12
CA ASN A 112 -3.65 -14.71 -5.96
C ASN A 112 -5.03 -14.03 -5.82
N GLY A 113 -6.08 -14.80 -5.52
CA GLY A 113 -7.42 -14.27 -5.29
C GLY A 113 -7.44 -13.25 -4.15
N HIS A 114 -8.43 -12.37 -4.17
CA HIS A 114 -8.45 -11.18 -3.29
C HIS A 114 -8.78 -11.48 -1.82
N GLN A 115 -9.44 -12.62 -1.54
CA GLN A 115 -9.84 -12.99 -0.18
C GLN A 115 -8.62 -13.28 0.71
N THR A 116 -8.76 -13.03 2.01
CA THR A 116 -7.70 -13.27 3.00
C THR A 116 -7.14 -14.69 2.90
N ASP A 117 -8.00 -15.71 2.79
CA ASP A 117 -7.59 -17.12 2.75
C ASP A 117 -6.90 -17.54 1.45
N CYS A 118 -6.91 -16.69 0.42
CA CYS A 118 -6.23 -16.98 -0.84
C CYS A 118 -4.72 -16.76 -0.81
N GLY A 119 -4.19 -16.09 0.21
CA GLY A 119 -2.76 -15.75 0.26
C GLY A 119 -2.22 -15.55 1.67
N ASN A 120 -1.19 -14.73 1.77
CA ASN A 120 -0.46 -14.47 3.01
C ASN A 120 -0.69 -13.07 3.58
N VAL A 121 -1.46 -12.23 2.89
CA VAL A 121 -1.84 -10.90 3.37
C VAL A 121 -3.16 -10.99 4.12
N ASP A 122 -3.18 -10.55 5.37
CA ASP A 122 -4.41 -10.44 6.17
C ASP A 122 -5.24 -9.23 5.73
N VAL A 123 -5.92 -9.37 4.60
CA VAL A 123 -6.75 -8.29 4.01
C VAL A 123 -7.85 -7.85 4.97
N TYR A 124 -8.47 -8.81 5.70
CA TYR A 124 -9.51 -8.48 6.68
C TYR A 124 -8.96 -7.63 7.83
N GLY A 125 -7.84 -8.05 8.44
CA GLY A 125 -7.20 -7.31 9.52
C GLY A 125 -6.74 -5.92 9.10
N ILE A 126 -6.26 -5.78 7.86
CA ILE A 126 -5.88 -4.48 7.29
C ILE A 126 -7.09 -3.57 7.10
N VAL A 127 -8.18 -4.04 6.48
CA VAL A 127 -9.41 -3.26 6.30
C VAL A 127 -9.97 -2.83 7.65
N LYS A 128 -10.01 -3.75 8.63
CA LYS A 128 -10.43 -3.42 9.99
C LYS A 128 -9.56 -2.32 10.61
N ALA A 129 -8.25 -2.42 10.47
CA ALA A 129 -7.32 -1.42 10.99
C ALA A 129 -7.48 -0.05 10.32
N LEU A 130 -7.73 -0.01 9.01
CA LEU A 130 -8.00 1.21 8.26
C LEU A 130 -9.29 1.88 8.74
N VAL A 131 -10.40 1.13 8.85
CA VAL A 131 -11.69 1.66 9.31
C VAL A 131 -11.59 2.13 10.76
N GLU A 132 -10.98 1.35 11.66
CA GLU A 132 -10.73 1.75 13.06
C GLU A 132 -9.87 3.01 13.18
N GLY A 133 -8.97 3.22 12.23
CA GLY A 133 -8.09 4.39 12.17
C GLY A 133 -8.72 5.62 11.51
N GLY A 134 -9.98 5.52 11.03
CA GLY A 134 -10.70 6.62 10.39
C GLY A 134 -10.23 6.92 8.94
N PHE A 135 -9.71 5.92 8.24
CA PHE A 135 -9.33 6.06 6.83
C PHE A 135 -10.55 6.39 5.97
N ASP A 136 -10.43 7.45 5.15
CA ASP A 136 -11.45 7.95 4.23
C ASP A 136 -10.94 8.12 2.79
N GLY A 137 -9.75 7.58 2.51
CA GLY A 137 -9.09 7.67 1.20
C GLY A 137 -9.66 6.71 0.16
N TYR A 138 -9.01 6.72 -1.00
CA TYR A 138 -9.37 5.83 -2.11
C TYR A 138 -8.83 4.41 -1.90
N VAL A 139 -9.60 3.42 -2.36
CA VAL A 139 -9.23 1.99 -2.32
C VAL A 139 -9.29 1.40 -3.71
N ARG A 140 -8.33 0.55 -4.04
CA ARG A 140 -8.38 -0.30 -5.23
C ARG A 140 -7.77 -1.68 -4.96
N PRO A 141 -8.19 -2.73 -5.69
CA PRO A 141 -7.58 -4.06 -5.60
C PRO A 141 -6.18 -4.13 -6.20
N ASP A 142 -5.67 -3.06 -6.79
CA ASP A 142 -4.39 -2.87 -7.45
C ASP A 142 -4.24 -3.73 -8.71
N HIS A 143 -3.84 -4.99 -8.58
CA HIS A 143 -3.67 -5.91 -9.69
C HIS A 143 -4.87 -6.87 -9.84
N GLY A 144 -4.93 -7.53 -11.00
CA GLY A 144 -5.86 -8.60 -11.30
C GLY A 144 -5.23 -9.62 -12.22
N ARG A 145 -5.49 -10.88 -11.95
CA ARG A 145 -5.05 -12.00 -12.80
C ARG A 145 -5.87 -12.02 -14.07
N ASN A 146 -5.29 -12.51 -15.16
CA ASN A 146 -6.06 -12.81 -16.37
C ASN A 146 -6.88 -14.09 -16.12
N VAL A 147 -8.19 -13.96 -16.03
CA VAL A 147 -9.12 -15.06 -15.80
C VAL A 147 -10.10 -15.19 -16.97
N TRP A 148 -10.71 -16.36 -17.10
CA TRP A 148 -11.75 -16.64 -18.10
C TRP A 148 -11.32 -16.37 -19.56
N GLY A 149 -10.05 -16.60 -19.88
CA GLY A 149 -9.53 -16.39 -21.23
C GLY A 149 -9.33 -14.92 -21.61
N GLU A 150 -9.30 -14.02 -20.65
CA GLU A 150 -8.96 -12.62 -20.85
C GLU A 150 -7.51 -12.49 -21.34
N ASP A 151 -7.30 -11.72 -22.40
CA ASP A 151 -5.98 -11.36 -22.90
C ASP A 151 -5.66 -9.92 -22.50
N ALA A 152 -4.97 -9.79 -21.38
CA ALA A 152 -4.56 -8.51 -20.83
C ALA A 152 -3.09 -8.53 -20.42
N LYS A 153 -2.49 -7.36 -20.27
CA LYS A 153 -1.15 -7.23 -19.72
C LYS A 153 -1.10 -7.90 -18.34
N PRO A 154 -0.06 -8.68 -18.02
CA PRO A 154 0.08 -9.32 -16.71
C PRO A 154 -0.13 -8.34 -15.54
N GLY A 155 -0.98 -8.73 -14.59
CA GLY A 155 -1.38 -7.88 -13.46
C GLY A 155 -2.53 -6.90 -13.76
N TYR A 156 -3.05 -6.87 -15.01
CA TYR A 156 -4.09 -5.90 -15.41
C TYR A 156 -5.40 -6.57 -15.87
N GLY A 157 -5.65 -7.81 -15.47
CA GLY A 157 -6.91 -8.50 -15.73
C GLY A 157 -8.11 -7.72 -15.20
N LEU A 158 -9.05 -7.36 -16.08
CA LEU A 158 -10.20 -6.50 -15.75
C LEU A 158 -11.21 -7.24 -14.89
N PHE A 159 -11.52 -8.49 -15.24
CA PHE A 159 -12.52 -9.27 -14.50
C PHE A 159 -12.10 -9.54 -13.07
N ASP A 160 -10.85 -9.93 -12.84
CA ASP A 160 -10.34 -10.20 -11.51
C ASP A 160 -10.27 -8.91 -10.66
N ARG A 161 -9.88 -7.77 -11.26
CA ARG A 161 -9.93 -6.47 -10.56
C ARG A 161 -11.36 -6.05 -10.22
N ALA A 162 -12.33 -6.32 -11.07
CA ALA A 162 -13.74 -6.05 -10.76
C ALA A 162 -14.23 -6.90 -9.58
N MET A 163 -13.88 -8.20 -9.56
CA MET A 163 -14.17 -9.07 -8.41
C MET A 163 -13.49 -8.58 -7.13
N GLY A 164 -12.24 -8.15 -7.22
CA GLY A 164 -11.51 -7.55 -6.10
C GLY A 164 -12.18 -6.29 -5.57
N ALA A 165 -12.62 -5.40 -6.45
CA ALA A 165 -13.35 -4.18 -6.05
C ALA A 165 -14.67 -4.52 -5.34
N CYS A 166 -15.45 -5.48 -5.84
CA CYS A 166 -16.67 -5.94 -5.19
C CYS A 166 -16.40 -6.56 -3.81
N TYR A 167 -15.36 -7.41 -3.71
CA TYR A 167 -14.96 -8.01 -2.44
C TYR A 167 -14.58 -6.95 -1.41
N LEU A 168 -13.72 -6.00 -1.79
CA LEU A 168 -13.28 -4.93 -0.89
C LEU A 168 -14.43 -4.03 -0.46
N SER A 169 -15.33 -3.63 -1.38
CA SER A 169 -16.52 -2.85 -1.04
C SER A 169 -17.40 -3.55 0.00
N GLY A 170 -17.66 -4.85 -0.19
CA GLY A 170 -18.44 -5.63 0.77
C GLY A 170 -17.72 -5.78 2.11
N LEU A 171 -16.40 -5.91 2.10
CA LEU A 171 -15.61 -6.04 3.32
C LEU A 171 -15.59 -4.74 4.13
N PHE A 172 -15.36 -3.59 3.49
CA PHE A 172 -15.45 -2.28 4.14
C PHE A 172 -16.85 -2.04 4.71
N GLU A 173 -17.90 -2.26 3.92
CA GLU A 173 -19.29 -2.13 4.39
C GLU A 173 -19.58 -2.97 5.63
N ALA A 174 -19.14 -4.23 5.65
CA ALA A 174 -19.36 -5.13 6.77
C ALA A 174 -18.65 -4.64 8.04
N VAL A 175 -17.38 -4.23 7.93
CA VAL A 175 -16.58 -3.74 9.06
C VAL A 175 -17.14 -2.43 9.61
N GLU A 176 -17.52 -1.48 8.74
CA GLU A 176 -18.11 -0.21 9.14
C GLU A 176 -19.46 -0.39 9.88
N LYS A 177 -20.32 -1.27 9.37
CA LYS A 177 -21.59 -1.58 10.04
C LYS A 177 -21.41 -2.25 11.39
N ASP A 178 -20.41 -3.10 11.53
CA ASP A 178 -20.11 -3.77 12.80
C ASP A 178 -19.59 -2.79 13.85
N MET A 179 -18.79 -1.80 13.44
CA MET A 179 -18.29 -0.74 14.31
C MET A 179 -19.40 0.21 14.76
N ASN A 180 -20.36 0.53 13.89
CA ASN A 180 -21.48 1.41 14.21
C ASN A 180 -22.55 0.74 15.09
N ARG A 181 -22.44 -0.56 15.36
CA ARG A 181 -23.33 -1.30 16.28
C ARG A 181 -22.82 -1.33 17.72
N LYS A 182 -21.60 -0.87 17.95
CA LYS A 182 -20.96 -0.79 19.28
C LYS A 182 -21.10 0.60 19.86
#